data_6d9a997f49c4af5c2a1c17746bc61a90
#
_entry.id   6d9a997f49c4af5c2a1c17746bc61a90
#
_cell.length_a   1.000
_cell.length_b   1.000
_cell.length_c   1.000
_cell.angle_alpha   90.00
_cell.angle_beta   90.00
_cell.angle_gamma   90.00
#
_symmetry.space_group_name_H-M   'P 1'
#
loop_
_entity.id
_entity.type
_entity.pdbx_description
1 polymer ?
#
loop_
_entity_poly.entity_id
_entity_poly.type
_entity_poly.pdbx_seq_one_letter_code
_entity_poly.pdbx_strand_id
1 'polypeptide(L)'
;FEQKSIALSLEYPYMVKTDISDCYGAIYTHSISWALHGKSQAKSSAVTNGTSGLLGDYIDTNIQNMHSRQTVGIPQGSVLSDLIAEMVLGYADMLLSEELSNDSMLSDWILRYRDDYRIFATSREGAHSILLKLMNVLSGLNFKLSAAKTAMSDDVVLDSVKADKVDWLLRGHARTTFHKRLLALS
;
A
#
# COMPACT_ATOMS: atom_id res chain seq x y z
N PHE A 1 -9.56 -7.61 1.63
CA PHE A 1 -8.91 -6.91 0.51
C PHE A 1 -9.42 -7.43 -0.83
N GLU A 2 -9.19 -8.71 -1.18
CA GLU A 2 -9.53 -9.28 -2.50
C GLU A 2 -11.03 -9.22 -2.82
N GLN A 3 -11.91 -9.59 -1.88
CA GLN A 3 -13.37 -9.50 -2.08
C GLN A 3 -13.83 -8.07 -2.37
N LYS A 4 -13.29 -7.07 -1.64
CA LYS A 4 -13.61 -5.67 -1.90
C LYS A 4 -13.04 -5.21 -3.24
N SER A 5 -11.85 -5.69 -3.62
CA SER A 5 -11.26 -5.41 -4.94
C SER A 5 -12.13 -5.93 -6.08
N ILE A 6 -12.65 -7.17 -5.95
CA ILE A 6 -13.59 -7.76 -6.94
C ILE A 6 -14.88 -6.94 -6.99
N ALA A 7 -15.45 -6.55 -5.85
CA ALA A 7 -16.68 -5.74 -5.84
C ALA A 7 -16.46 -4.40 -6.57
N LEU A 8 -15.35 -3.71 -6.29
CA LEU A 8 -15.01 -2.44 -6.95
C LEU A 8 -14.72 -2.60 -8.44
N SER A 9 -14.15 -3.73 -8.87
CA SER A 9 -13.90 -3.98 -10.29
C SER A 9 -15.17 -4.09 -11.15
N LEU A 10 -16.32 -4.33 -10.51
CA LEU A 10 -17.63 -4.32 -11.19
C LEU A 10 -18.24 -2.91 -11.29
N GLU A 11 -17.76 -1.98 -10.49
CA GLU A 11 -18.28 -0.60 -10.42
C GLU A 11 -17.40 0.39 -11.17
N TYR A 12 -16.07 0.14 -11.20
CA TYR A 12 -15.07 1.07 -11.75
C TYR A 12 -14.40 0.52 -13.01
N PRO A 13 -14.40 1.28 -14.11
CA PRO A 13 -13.83 0.84 -15.38
C PRO A 13 -12.30 0.93 -15.45
N TYR A 14 -11.67 1.66 -14.52
CA TYR A 14 -10.21 1.82 -14.48
C TYR A 14 -9.63 1.40 -13.14
N MET A 15 -8.52 0.68 -13.19
CA MET A 15 -7.77 0.30 -11.99
C MET A 15 -6.27 0.46 -12.25
N VAL A 16 -5.57 1.06 -11.28
CA VAL A 16 -4.11 1.04 -11.22
C VAL A 16 -3.69 0.13 -10.07
N LYS A 17 -2.78 -0.79 -10.36
CA LYS A 17 -2.04 -1.56 -9.36
C LYS A 17 -0.67 -0.94 -9.17
N THR A 18 -0.21 -0.86 -7.94
CA THR A 18 1.14 -0.43 -7.63
C THR A 18 1.58 -1.00 -6.29
N ASP A 19 2.86 -1.02 -6.04
CA ASP A 19 3.49 -1.66 -4.87
C ASP A 19 4.65 -0.77 -4.42
N ILE A 20 4.89 -0.70 -3.12
CA ILE A 20 6.04 0.04 -2.59
C ILE A 20 7.29 -0.83 -2.72
N SER A 21 8.32 -0.30 -3.37
CA SER A 21 9.62 -0.97 -3.46
C SER A 21 10.31 -0.99 -2.10
N ASP A 22 10.74 -2.19 -1.67
CA ASP A 22 11.50 -2.38 -0.43
C ASP A 22 10.90 -1.63 0.77
N CYS A 23 9.61 -1.88 1.05
CA CYS A 23 8.84 -1.14 2.03
C CYS A 23 9.57 -1.03 3.39
N TYR A 24 10.03 -2.16 3.94
CA TYR A 24 10.71 -2.19 5.24
C TYR A 24 12.08 -1.53 5.22
N GLY A 25 12.84 -1.72 4.14
CA GLY A 25 14.15 -1.10 3.96
C GLY A 25 14.08 0.40 3.69
N ALA A 26 12.94 0.89 3.20
CA ALA A 26 12.73 2.31 2.89
C ALA A 26 12.18 3.13 4.07
N ILE A 27 11.63 2.50 5.12
CA ILE A 27 11.05 3.24 6.26
C ILE A 27 12.10 4.19 6.86
N TYR A 28 11.79 5.47 6.83
CA TYR A 28 12.54 6.49 7.55
C TYR A 28 12.12 6.46 9.02
N THR A 29 13.03 6.12 9.94
CA THR A 29 12.66 5.79 11.32
C THR A 29 11.98 6.95 12.05
N HIS A 30 12.33 8.20 11.74
CA HIS A 30 11.65 9.37 12.29
C HIS A 30 10.17 9.47 11.86
N SER A 31 9.76 8.81 10.76
CA SER A 31 8.35 8.78 10.36
C SER A 31 7.46 8.04 11.37
N ILE A 32 8.04 7.21 12.24
CA ILE A 32 7.35 6.56 13.37
C ILE A 32 6.82 7.62 14.35
N SER A 33 7.70 8.57 14.70
CA SER A 33 7.28 9.68 15.56
C SER A 33 6.26 10.59 14.88
N TRP A 34 6.40 10.80 13.55
CA TRP A 34 5.42 11.56 12.78
C TRP A 34 4.05 10.89 12.73
N ALA A 35 4.02 9.58 12.59
CA ALA A 35 2.79 8.79 12.56
C ALA A 35 2.03 8.85 13.89
N LEU A 36 2.74 8.87 15.01
CA LEU A 36 2.13 8.87 16.35
C LEU A 36 1.73 10.27 16.85
N HIS A 37 2.48 11.30 16.48
CA HIS A 37 2.34 12.63 17.11
C HIS A 37 2.10 13.76 16.10
N GLY A 38 2.15 13.46 14.79
CA GLY A 38 2.17 14.47 13.72
C GLY A 38 3.57 15.06 13.51
N LYS A 39 3.88 15.38 12.27
CA LYS A 39 5.23 15.84 11.84
C LYS A 39 5.67 17.15 12.51
N SER A 40 4.76 18.08 12.73
CA SER A 40 5.05 19.38 13.36
C SER A 40 5.42 19.22 14.84
N GLN A 41 4.66 18.42 15.58
CA GLN A 41 4.90 18.19 17.01
C GLN A 41 6.20 17.38 17.22
N ALA A 42 6.42 16.32 16.44
CA ALA A 42 7.63 15.53 16.50
C ALA A 42 8.89 16.36 16.23
N LYS A 43 8.83 17.30 15.25
CA LYS A 43 9.94 18.21 14.97
C LYS A 43 10.18 19.26 16.04
N SER A 44 9.11 19.81 16.63
CA SER A 44 9.25 20.84 17.69
C SER A 44 9.80 20.26 18.99
N SER A 45 9.45 19.03 19.33
CA SER A 45 9.96 18.34 20.51
C SER A 45 11.43 17.95 20.39
N ALA A 46 11.90 17.60 19.22
CA ALA A 46 13.32 17.30 18.94
C ALA A 46 14.25 18.50 19.19
N VAL A 47 13.76 19.73 19.08
CA VAL A 47 14.53 20.98 19.27
C VAL A 47 14.73 21.31 20.74
N THR A 48 13.90 20.80 21.65
CA THR A 48 13.85 21.23 23.07
C THR A 48 14.59 20.31 24.04
N ASN A 49 15.75 19.76 23.78
CA ASN A 49 16.65 19.08 24.74
C ASN A 49 16.90 17.57 24.62
N GLY A 50 16.92 17.01 23.42
CA GLY A 50 17.48 15.64 23.23
C GLY A 50 16.68 14.48 23.85
N THR A 51 15.64 14.76 24.62
CA THR A 51 14.68 13.80 25.17
C THR A 51 13.28 14.40 25.07
N SER A 52 12.63 14.17 23.93
CA SER A 52 11.32 14.75 23.65
C SER A 52 10.20 14.24 24.57
N GLY A 53 10.41 13.14 25.28
CA GLY A 53 9.38 12.47 26.08
C GLY A 53 8.24 11.85 25.25
N LEU A 54 8.31 11.95 23.93
CA LEU A 54 7.33 11.38 23.03
C LEU A 54 7.59 9.88 22.82
N LEU A 55 6.52 9.07 22.87
CA LEU A 55 6.61 7.63 22.65
C LEU A 55 7.23 7.29 21.28
N GLY A 56 6.87 8.06 20.25
CA GLY A 56 7.41 7.87 18.91
C GLY A 56 8.92 8.06 18.82
N ASP A 57 9.46 9.05 19.50
CA ASP A 57 10.91 9.31 19.55
C ASP A 57 11.65 8.23 20.34
N TYR A 58 11.01 7.71 21.40
CA TYR A 58 11.55 6.58 22.16
C TYR A 58 11.64 5.32 21.29
N ILE A 59 10.59 5.00 20.53
CA ILE A 59 10.58 3.86 19.59
C ILE A 59 11.62 4.06 18.49
N ASP A 60 11.65 5.24 17.86
CA ASP A 60 12.62 5.61 16.83
C ASP A 60 14.06 5.42 17.32
N THR A 61 14.40 5.98 18.47
CA THR A 61 15.74 5.88 19.08
C THR A 61 16.14 4.41 19.34
N ASN A 62 15.22 3.59 19.85
CA ASN A 62 15.53 2.19 20.12
C ASN A 62 15.75 1.41 18.81
N ILE A 63 14.96 1.63 17.77
CA ILE A 63 15.14 1.01 16.46
C ILE A 63 16.50 1.41 15.88
N GLN A 64 16.86 2.68 15.91
CA GLN A 64 18.16 3.15 15.46
C GLN A 64 19.32 2.50 16.24
N ASN A 65 19.19 2.38 17.58
CA ASN A 65 20.20 1.71 18.41
C ASN A 65 20.36 0.22 18.05
N MET A 66 19.26 -0.46 17.73
CA MET A 66 19.29 -1.86 17.27
C MET A 66 19.92 -2.01 15.87
N HIS A 67 19.95 -0.93 15.08
CA HIS A 67 20.41 -0.93 13.68
C HIS A 67 21.62 -0.01 13.45
N SER A 68 22.59 -0.06 14.35
CA SER A 68 23.85 0.70 14.26
C SER A 68 23.65 2.21 14.02
N ARG A 69 22.60 2.78 14.60
CA ARG A 69 22.16 4.19 14.46
C ARG A 69 21.76 4.58 13.02
N GLN A 70 21.38 3.62 12.20
CA GLN A 70 20.80 3.93 10.89
C GLN A 70 19.39 4.49 11.06
N THR A 71 19.08 5.52 10.26
CA THR A 71 17.79 6.21 10.27
C THR A 71 16.86 5.74 9.16
N VAL A 72 17.30 4.78 8.34
CA VAL A 72 16.54 4.22 7.21
C VAL A 72 16.57 2.71 7.31
N GLY A 73 15.38 2.12 7.17
CA GLY A 73 15.15 0.69 7.25
C GLY A 73 14.83 0.19 8.66
N ILE A 74 13.93 -0.80 8.69
CA ILE A 74 13.62 -1.60 9.88
C ILE A 74 13.80 -3.08 9.55
N PRO A 75 14.11 -3.95 10.53
CA PRO A 75 14.24 -5.38 10.29
C PRO A 75 12.94 -5.98 9.77
N GLN A 76 13.01 -6.81 8.74
CA GLN A 76 11.86 -7.54 8.22
C GLN A 76 11.69 -8.87 8.97
N GLY A 77 10.44 -9.34 9.11
CA GLY A 77 10.10 -10.66 9.61
C GLY A 77 9.68 -10.74 11.07
N SER A 78 9.48 -9.60 11.75
CA SER A 78 8.90 -9.57 13.10
C SER A 78 7.52 -8.92 13.09
N VAL A 79 6.63 -9.38 13.98
CA VAL A 79 5.30 -8.79 14.19
C VAL A 79 5.39 -7.31 14.59
N LEU A 80 6.43 -6.95 15.33
CA LEU A 80 6.68 -5.55 15.72
C LEU A 80 7.01 -4.70 14.49
N SER A 81 7.83 -5.20 13.59
CA SER A 81 8.16 -4.49 12.34
C SER A 81 6.93 -4.34 11.44
N ASP A 82 6.08 -5.37 11.37
CA ASP A 82 4.81 -5.31 10.66
C ASP A 82 3.90 -4.20 11.23
N LEU A 83 3.79 -4.11 12.57
CA LEU A 83 3.02 -3.07 13.24
C LEU A 83 3.58 -1.67 12.93
N ILE A 84 4.89 -1.50 12.98
CA ILE A 84 5.55 -0.22 12.69
C ILE A 84 5.33 0.18 11.23
N ALA A 85 5.50 -0.76 10.30
CA ALA A 85 5.24 -0.52 8.88
C ALA A 85 3.79 -0.08 8.65
N GLU A 86 2.81 -0.77 9.25
CA GLU A 86 1.39 -0.40 9.15
C GLU A 86 1.09 0.97 9.78
N MET A 87 1.74 1.35 10.88
CA MET A 87 1.60 2.70 11.44
C MET A 87 2.09 3.79 10.48
N VAL A 88 3.27 3.61 9.88
CA VAL A 88 3.84 4.58 8.94
C VAL A 88 3.02 4.63 7.64
N LEU A 89 2.58 3.50 7.14
CA LEU A 89 1.71 3.43 5.95
C LEU A 89 0.31 4.02 6.24
N GLY A 90 -0.25 3.79 7.43
CA GLY A 90 -1.49 4.43 7.85
C GLY A 90 -1.37 5.94 7.93
N TYR A 91 -0.21 6.47 8.33
CA TYR A 91 0.07 7.90 8.27
C TYR A 91 0.14 8.41 6.82
N ALA A 92 0.73 7.64 5.90
CA ALA A 92 0.71 7.95 4.47
C ALA A 92 -0.73 7.98 3.91
N ASP A 93 -1.57 7.00 4.31
CA ASP A 93 -2.99 6.95 3.90
C ASP A 93 -3.75 8.19 4.40
N MET A 94 -3.49 8.64 5.63
CA MET A 94 -4.08 9.86 6.19
C MET A 94 -3.68 11.10 5.38
N LEU A 95 -2.38 11.28 5.09
CA LEU A 95 -1.88 12.38 4.29
C LEU A 95 -2.47 12.38 2.87
N LEU A 96 -2.57 11.20 2.26
CA LEU A 96 -3.20 11.05 0.95
C LEU A 96 -4.68 11.43 0.99
N SER A 97 -5.40 11.01 2.02
CA SER A 97 -6.82 11.36 2.22
C SER A 97 -7.01 12.88 2.37
N GLU A 98 -6.10 13.55 3.07
CA GLU A 98 -6.12 15.03 3.20
C GLU A 98 -5.90 15.71 1.84
N GLU A 99 -4.92 15.25 1.05
CA GLU A 99 -4.68 15.79 -0.31
C GLU A 99 -5.87 15.55 -1.26
N LEU A 100 -6.53 14.40 -1.13
CA LEU A 100 -7.67 14.05 -1.95
C LEU A 100 -8.93 14.80 -1.54
N SER A 101 -9.12 15.11 -0.27
CA SER A 101 -10.30 15.83 0.24
C SER A 101 -10.43 17.25 -0.31
N ASN A 102 -9.32 17.84 -0.78
CA ASN A 102 -9.31 19.15 -1.40
C ASN A 102 -9.79 19.14 -2.86
N ASP A 103 -9.93 17.94 -3.47
CA ASP A 103 -10.45 17.78 -4.83
C ASP A 103 -11.92 17.33 -4.77
N SER A 104 -12.82 18.18 -5.20
CA SER A 104 -14.27 17.94 -5.17
C SER A 104 -14.78 16.85 -6.15
N MET A 105 -13.90 16.02 -6.71
CA MET A 105 -14.21 15.06 -7.78
C MET A 105 -14.15 13.59 -7.37
N LEU A 106 -14.12 13.23 -6.06
CA LEU A 106 -13.74 11.88 -5.68
C LEU A 106 -14.91 10.96 -5.30
N SER A 107 -15.43 10.26 -6.30
CA SER A 107 -16.11 8.97 -6.13
C SER A 107 -15.16 7.77 -6.26
N ASP A 108 -13.84 8.00 -6.29
CA ASP A 108 -12.84 6.99 -6.56
C ASP A 108 -12.41 6.26 -5.28
N TRP A 109 -11.91 5.03 -5.40
CA TRP A 109 -11.54 4.19 -4.26
C TRP A 109 -10.08 3.80 -4.30
N ILE A 110 -9.43 3.80 -3.11
CA ILE A 110 -8.10 3.29 -2.93
C ILE A 110 -8.17 2.14 -1.93
N LEU A 111 -7.65 1.00 -2.30
CA LEU A 111 -7.45 -0.13 -1.40
C LEU A 111 -5.96 -0.32 -1.18
N ARG A 112 -5.56 -0.45 0.08
CA ARG A 112 -4.20 -0.87 0.46
C ARG A 112 -4.25 -2.18 1.24
N TYR A 113 -3.29 -3.03 0.97
CA TYR A 113 -2.97 -4.19 1.79
C TYR A 113 -1.46 -4.27 1.94
N ARG A 114 -0.95 -3.89 3.12
CA ARG A 114 0.48 -3.70 3.36
C ARG A 114 1.06 -2.68 2.37
N ASP A 115 2.00 -3.11 1.54
CA ASP A 115 2.69 -2.33 0.51
C ASP A 115 1.96 -2.30 -0.85
N ASP A 116 0.95 -3.18 -1.06
CA ASP A 116 0.15 -3.23 -2.28
C ASP A 116 -0.98 -2.18 -2.28
N TYR A 117 -1.05 -1.35 -3.32
CA TYR A 117 -2.13 -0.39 -3.57
C TYR A 117 -2.92 -0.76 -4.82
N ARG A 118 -4.24 -0.56 -4.75
CA ARG A 118 -5.16 -0.61 -5.89
C ARG A 118 -6.00 0.64 -5.90
N ILE A 119 -5.92 1.40 -6.98
CA ILE A 119 -6.66 2.65 -7.20
C ILE A 119 -7.75 2.34 -8.23
N PHE A 120 -9.02 2.50 -7.84
CA PHE A 120 -10.18 2.33 -8.70
C PHE A 120 -10.74 3.70 -9.02
N ALA A 121 -10.96 4.00 -10.30
CA ALA A 121 -11.40 5.31 -10.75
C ALA A 121 -12.44 5.23 -11.87
N THR A 122 -13.22 6.30 -11.98
CA THR A 122 -14.23 6.48 -13.02
C THR A 122 -13.63 6.91 -14.36
N SER A 123 -12.40 7.46 -14.33
CA SER A 123 -11.66 7.88 -15.52
C SER A 123 -10.18 7.53 -15.43
N ARG A 124 -9.53 7.42 -16.60
CA ARG A 124 -8.08 7.16 -16.69
C ARG A 124 -7.27 8.31 -16.11
N GLU A 125 -7.71 9.52 -16.34
CA GLU A 125 -7.10 10.75 -15.85
C GLU A 125 -7.21 10.84 -14.33
N GLY A 126 -8.38 10.47 -13.77
CA GLY A 126 -8.59 10.38 -12.32
C GLY A 126 -7.65 9.37 -11.66
N ALA A 127 -7.55 8.17 -12.22
CA ALA A 127 -6.63 7.14 -11.73
C ALA A 127 -5.17 7.63 -11.74
N HIS A 128 -4.76 8.31 -12.81
CA HIS A 128 -3.41 8.86 -12.94
C HIS A 128 -3.15 10.00 -11.96
N SER A 129 -4.12 10.89 -11.76
CA SER A 129 -4.03 11.98 -10.78
C SER A 129 -3.83 11.45 -9.35
N ILE A 130 -4.62 10.45 -8.97
CA ILE A 130 -4.49 9.80 -7.65
C ILE A 130 -3.12 9.11 -7.51
N LEU A 131 -2.66 8.42 -8.55
CA LEU A 131 -1.34 7.79 -8.54
C LEU A 131 -0.22 8.82 -8.32
N LEU A 132 -0.27 9.97 -8.97
CA LEU A 132 0.71 11.05 -8.78
C LEU A 132 0.69 11.60 -7.36
N LYS A 133 -0.48 11.82 -6.77
CA LYS A 133 -0.62 12.25 -5.37
C LYS A 133 -0.07 11.20 -4.41
N LEU A 134 -0.39 9.92 -4.61
CA LEU A 134 0.18 8.82 -3.85
C LEU A 134 1.70 8.81 -3.93
N MET A 135 2.28 8.96 -5.13
CA MET A 135 3.74 9.05 -5.31
C MET A 135 4.36 10.21 -4.52
N ASN A 136 3.73 11.39 -4.53
CA ASN A 136 4.20 12.57 -3.81
C ASN A 136 4.18 12.35 -2.28
N VAL A 137 3.07 11.84 -1.75
CA VAL A 137 2.92 11.53 -0.32
C VAL A 137 3.97 10.50 0.12
N LEU A 138 4.09 9.40 -0.61
CA LEU A 138 5.04 8.33 -0.31
C LEU A 138 6.49 8.83 -0.40
N SER A 139 6.82 9.63 -1.41
CA SER A 139 8.15 10.24 -1.55
C SER A 139 8.50 11.14 -0.35
N GLY A 140 7.54 11.87 0.20
CA GLY A 140 7.67 12.67 1.42
C GLY A 140 8.01 11.85 2.68
N LEU A 141 7.78 10.54 2.64
CA LEU A 141 8.08 9.56 3.69
C LEU A 141 9.25 8.62 3.33
N ASN A 142 9.99 8.92 2.26
CA ASN A 142 11.10 8.12 1.72
C ASN A 142 10.71 6.81 1.03
N PHE A 143 9.42 6.59 0.74
CA PHE A 143 8.99 5.45 -0.06
C PHE A 143 9.03 5.73 -1.55
N LYS A 144 9.19 4.66 -2.33
CA LYS A 144 9.12 4.71 -3.80
C LYS A 144 8.19 3.61 -4.31
N LEU A 145 7.38 3.94 -5.30
CA LEU A 145 6.60 2.93 -6.00
C LEU A 145 7.48 2.11 -6.94
N SER A 146 7.20 0.83 -7.05
CA SER A 146 7.85 -0.08 -7.98
C SER A 146 7.39 0.20 -9.40
N ALA A 147 8.25 0.74 -10.25
CA ALA A 147 7.92 0.98 -11.65
C ALA A 147 7.55 -0.32 -12.40
N ALA A 148 8.17 -1.45 -12.03
CA ALA A 148 7.91 -2.75 -12.63
C ALA A 148 6.54 -3.33 -12.25
N LYS A 149 5.97 -2.92 -11.10
CA LYS A 149 4.68 -3.39 -10.60
C LYS A 149 3.57 -2.33 -10.72
N THR A 150 3.92 -1.13 -11.20
CA THR A 150 2.94 -0.07 -11.42
C THR A 150 2.38 -0.20 -12.83
N ALA A 151 1.12 -0.57 -12.93
CA ALA A 151 0.43 -0.75 -14.20
C ALA A 151 -1.04 -0.36 -14.10
N MET A 152 -1.54 0.25 -15.17
CA MET A 152 -2.97 0.38 -15.38
C MET A 152 -3.50 -0.95 -15.92
N SER A 153 -4.59 -1.43 -15.34
CA SER A 153 -5.21 -2.70 -15.75
C SER A 153 -5.92 -2.55 -17.09
N ASP A 154 -5.70 -3.53 -17.96
CA ASP A 154 -6.43 -3.67 -19.24
C ASP A 154 -7.76 -4.44 -19.03
N ASP A 155 -7.83 -5.30 -18.01
CA ASP A 155 -9.05 -6.02 -17.58
C ASP A 155 -9.18 -5.94 -16.05
N VAL A 156 -9.96 -4.95 -15.59
CA VAL A 156 -10.10 -4.63 -14.16
C VAL A 156 -10.66 -5.80 -13.36
N VAL A 157 -11.57 -6.59 -13.94
CA VAL A 157 -12.20 -7.73 -13.27
C VAL A 157 -11.19 -8.86 -13.09
N LEU A 158 -10.51 -9.24 -14.17
CA LEU A 158 -9.52 -10.32 -14.14
C LEU A 158 -8.33 -9.97 -13.23
N ASP A 159 -7.90 -8.74 -13.30
CA ASP A 159 -6.79 -8.20 -12.53
C ASP A 159 -7.12 -7.94 -11.05
N SER A 160 -8.40 -7.88 -10.68
CA SER A 160 -8.83 -7.79 -9.28
C SER A 160 -8.67 -9.09 -8.51
N VAL A 161 -8.57 -10.22 -9.22
CA VAL A 161 -8.38 -11.57 -8.68
C VAL A 161 -6.87 -11.91 -8.69
N LYS A 162 -6.41 -12.69 -7.72
CA LYS A 162 -5.02 -13.18 -7.73
C LYS A 162 -4.79 -14.14 -8.90
N ALA A 163 -3.65 -14.00 -9.57
CA ALA A 163 -3.32 -14.77 -10.76
C ALA A 163 -3.35 -16.30 -10.54
N ASP A 164 -2.93 -16.77 -9.36
CA ASP A 164 -2.96 -18.18 -8.96
C ASP A 164 -4.40 -18.73 -8.90
N LYS A 165 -5.35 -17.92 -8.45
CA LYS A 165 -6.78 -18.30 -8.41
C LYS A 165 -7.39 -18.32 -9.81
N VAL A 166 -7.03 -17.38 -10.65
CA VAL A 166 -7.47 -17.36 -12.06
C VAL A 166 -6.96 -18.62 -12.77
N ASP A 167 -5.68 -18.94 -12.62
CA ASP A 167 -5.08 -20.15 -13.20
C ASP A 167 -5.75 -21.43 -12.67
N TRP A 168 -6.03 -21.50 -11.36
CA TRP A 168 -6.75 -22.62 -10.76
C TRP A 168 -8.17 -22.79 -11.32
N LEU A 169 -8.92 -21.70 -11.49
CA LEU A 169 -10.26 -21.72 -12.09
C LEU A 169 -10.22 -22.20 -13.53
N LEU A 170 -9.29 -21.69 -14.33
CA LEU A 170 -9.11 -22.08 -15.72
C LEU A 170 -8.73 -23.56 -15.87
N ARG A 171 -7.81 -24.06 -15.07
CA ARG A 171 -7.41 -25.47 -15.04
C ARG A 171 -8.52 -26.38 -14.49
N GLY A 172 -9.28 -25.93 -13.50
CA GLY A 172 -10.44 -26.64 -12.97
C GLY A 172 -11.55 -26.86 -14.01
N HIS A 173 -11.86 -25.86 -14.82
CA HIS A 173 -12.81 -25.99 -15.94
C HIS A 173 -12.32 -26.96 -17.03
N ALA A 174 -11.04 -26.95 -17.36
CA ALA A 174 -10.46 -27.89 -18.30
C ALA A 174 -10.58 -29.36 -17.82
N ARG A 175 -10.35 -29.64 -16.53
CA ARG A 175 -10.53 -30.96 -15.93
C ARG A 175 -12.00 -31.43 -15.94
N THR A 176 -12.94 -30.53 -15.61
CA THR A 176 -14.38 -30.85 -15.59
C THR A 176 -14.91 -31.15 -16.99
N THR A 177 -14.44 -30.42 -18.01
CA THR A 177 -14.80 -30.64 -19.40
C THR A 177 -14.23 -31.96 -19.93
N PHE A 178 -13.02 -32.33 -19.53
CA PHE A 178 -12.40 -33.60 -19.89
C PHE A 178 -13.12 -34.79 -19.25
N HIS A 179 -13.50 -34.70 -17.98
CA HIS A 179 -14.26 -35.72 -17.26
C HIS A 179 -15.67 -35.94 -17.85
N LYS A 180 -16.38 -34.86 -18.21
CA LYS A 180 -17.68 -34.94 -18.90
C LYS A 180 -17.59 -35.57 -20.28
N ARG A 181 -16.50 -35.35 -21.03
CA ARG A 181 -16.25 -36.04 -22.33
C ARG A 181 -15.96 -37.52 -22.18
N LEU A 182 -15.25 -37.93 -21.13
CA LEU A 182 -14.99 -39.35 -20.84
C LEU A 182 -16.27 -40.12 -20.48
N LEU A 183 -17.18 -39.49 -19.70
CA LEU A 183 -18.47 -40.11 -19.32
C LEU A 183 -19.49 -40.14 -20.49
N ALA A 184 -19.30 -39.34 -21.52
CA ALA A 184 -20.15 -39.38 -22.72
C ALA A 184 -19.71 -40.42 -23.78
N LEU A 185 -18.58 -41.09 -23.55
CA LEU A 185 -18.02 -42.12 -24.47
C LEU A 185 -18.09 -43.52 -23.83
N SER A 186 -18.68 -43.66 -22.64
CA SER A 186 -19.03 -44.92 -21.97
C SER A 186 -20.52 -45.16 -22.02
#